data_1b91e510ebbd73474664cd4fb2a7afcb
#
_entry.id   1b91e510ebbd73474664cd4fb2a7afcb
#
_cell.length_a   1.000
_cell.length_b   1.000
_cell.length_c   1.000
_cell.angle_alpha   90.00
_cell.angle_beta   90.00
_cell.angle_gamma   90.00
#
_symmetry.space_group_name_H-M   'P 1'
#
loop_
_entity.id
_entity.type
_entity.pdbx_description
1 polymer ?
#
loop_
_entity_poly.entity_id
_entity_poly.type
_entity_poly.pdbx_seq_one_letter_code
_entity_poly.pdbx_strand_id
1 'polypeptide(L)'
;MNRVVVTGAGCVTPIGNSLDEFEKALYAGKNGIGKITRFELPDYKCTLAAEVKDFDPAARLDKNAIRKSDLYTIYALCAAEEAVGMSGIIGRVDPEEIGVYIGSGIGGFNTFCSEHENMLKNGARRVSPQFIPKMIGNIAAGSTAIHFGAKGPCIAHTTACATSATAIGEAYRAIQVGAATAMICGGSEATITPLAVAGFGNMQALSTATDPDAASLPFDKRRGGFVMGEGAGVLVLEEYEHAVARGAEILAEVVGYGTTCDAQHITAPDPT
;
A
#
# COMPACT_ATOMS: atom_id res chain seq x y z
N MET A 1 -16.62 -6.33 23.45
CA MET A 1 -15.93 -6.02 22.20
C MET A 1 -15.54 -7.33 21.55
N ASN A 2 -15.73 -7.45 20.25
CA ASN A 2 -15.36 -8.65 19.51
C ASN A 2 -13.84 -8.83 19.49
N ARG A 3 -13.38 -10.08 19.54
CA ARG A 3 -12.00 -10.41 19.25
C ARG A 3 -11.78 -10.38 17.74
N VAL A 4 -10.58 -10.02 17.32
CA VAL A 4 -10.27 -9.83 15.90
C VAL A 4 -9.04 -10.63 15.52
N VAL A 5 -9.14 -11.39 14.46
CA VAL A 5 -8.07 -12.27 13.98
C VAL A 5 -7.70 -11.97 12.53
N VAL A 6 -6.49 -12.34 12.15
CA VAL A 6 -6.00 -12.31 10.77
C VAL A 6 -6.26 -13.68 10.16
N THR A 7 -7.03 -13.72 9.08
CA THR A 7 -7.34 -14.95 8.33
C THR A 7 -6.73 -14.99 6.94
N GLY A 8 -6.14 -13.88 6.50
CA GLY A 8 -5.45 -13.83 5.20
C GLY A 8 -4.46 -12.68 5.15
N ALA A 9 -3.42 -12.86 4.37
CA ALA A 9 -2.39 -11.87 4.09
C ALA A 9 -1.95 -11.94 2.62
N GLY A 10 -1.50 -10.82 2.07
CA GLY A 10 -0.95 -10.77 0.72
C GLY A 10 -0.11 -9.53 0.53
N CYS A 11 0.86 -9.61 -0.37
CA CYS A 11 1.76 -8.50 -0.61
C CYS A 11 2.29 -8.42 -2.04
N VAL A 12 2.74 -7.22 -2.39
CA VAL A 12 3.59 -6.92 -3.54
C VAL A 12 4.72 -6.04 -3.03
N THR A 13 5.96 -6.48 -3.14
CA THR A 13 7.10 -5.80 -2.53
C THR A 13 8.34 -5.83 -3.45
N PRO A 14 9.34 -4.98 -3.22
CA PRO A 14 10.61 -5.02 -3.97
C PRO A 14 11.42 -6.32 -3.85
N ILE A 15 11.07 -7.20 -2.92
CA ILE A 15 11.77 -8.48 -2.68
C ILE A 15 10.92 -9.70 -2.96
N GLY A 16 9.63 -9.53 -3.28
CA GLY A 16 8.71 -10.61 -3.64
C GLY A 16 7.33 -10.10 -3.99
N ASN A 17 6.67 -10.72 -4.96
CA ASN A 17 5.36 -10.36 -5.47
C ASN A 17 4.24 -11.25 -4.91
N SER A 18 4.56 -12.09 -3.93
CA SER A 18 3.65 -12.90 -3.13
C SER A 18 4.19 -13.03 -1.72
N LEU A 19 3.32 -13.46 -0.79
CA LEU A 19 3.71 -13.68 0.60
C LEU A 19 4.83 -14.72 0.73
N ASP A 20 4.74 -15.81 -0.04
CA ASP A 20 5.76 -16.88 -0.06
C ASP A 20 7.13 -16.38 -0.58
N GLU A 21 7.13 -15.60 -1.66
CA GLU A 21 8.36 -15.00 -2.19
C GLU A 21 8.95 -13.98 -1.21
N PHE A 22 8.10 -13.15 -0.63
CA PHE A 22 8.49 -12.14 0.35
C PHE A 22 9.10 -12.80 1.59
N GLU A 23 8.47 -13.82 2.16
CA GLU A 23 8.96 -14.55 3.33
C GLU A 23 10.33 -15.18 3.07
N LYS A 24 10.48 -15.91 1.95
CA LYS A 24 11.76 -16.50 1.55
C LYS A 24 12.86 -15.47 1.39
N ALA A 25 12.55 -14.35 0.72
CA ALA A 25 13.51 -13.26 0.51
C ALA A 25 13.89 -12.56 1.82
N LEU A 26 12.93 -12.38 2.72
CA LEU A 26 13.14 -11.79 4.05
C LEU A 26 14.09 -12.65 4.90
N TYR A 27 13.84 -13.95 4.97
CA TYR A 27 14.73 -14.89 5.70
C TYR A 27 16.11 -15.02 5.07
N ALA A 28 16.21 -14.84 3.74
CA ALA A 28 17.49 -14.81 3.04
C ALA A 28 18.24 -13.47 3.20
N GLY A 29 17.65 -12.48 3.87
CA GLY A 29 18.25 -11.15 4.03
C GLY A 29 18.36 -10.37 2.72
N LYS A 30 17.46 -10.63 1.74
CA LYS A 30 17.50 -9.96 0.42
C LYS A 30 17.23 -8.47 0.57
N ASN A 31 18.11 -7.65 -0.02
CA ASN A 31 17.91 -6.21 -0.12
C ASN A 31 17.10 -5.87 -1.38
N GLY A 32 16.00 -5.12 -1.24
CA GLY A 32 15.18 -4.65 -2.35
C GLY A 32 15.65 -3.33 -2.97
N ILE A 33 16.54 -2.60 -2.28
CA ILE A 33 17.08 -1.32 -2.74
C ILE A 33 18.00 -1.51 -3.93
N GLY A 34 17.93 -0.61 -4.90
CA GLY A 34 18.80 -0.60 -6.06
C GLY A 34 18.78 0.78 -6.73
N LYS A 35 19.54 0.92 -7.81
CA LYS A 35 19.44 2.12 -8.63
C LYS A 35 18.05 2.20 -9.25
N ILE A 36 17.52 3.44 -9.31
CA ILE A 36 16.26 3.72 -10.03
C ILE A 36 16.44 3.33 -11.49
N THR A 37 15.52 2.53 -12.03
CA THR A 37 15.60 2.01 -13.40
C THR A 37 14.58 2.64 -14.35
N ARG A 38 13.52 3.22 -13.85
CA ARG A 38 12.40 3.74 -14.65
C ARG A 38 12.64 5.11 -15.27
N PHE A 39 13.60 5.87 -14.72
CA PHE A 39 13.96 7.20 -15.21
C PHE A 39 15.35 7.58 -14.75
N GLU A 40 15.90 8.62 -15.38
CA GLU A 40 17.16 9.23 -14.99
C GLU A 40 16.92 10.65 -14.46
N LEU A 41 17.66 11.04 -13.44
CA LEU A 41 17.75 12.41 -12.93
C LEU A 41 19.21 12.82 -13.02
N PRO A 42 19.64 13.43 -14.16
CA PRO A 42 21.03 13.85 -14.34
C PRO A 42 21.45 14.81 -13.21
N ASP A 43 22.65 14.61 -12.70
CA ASP A 43 23.27 15.43 -11.64
C ASP A 43 22.53 15.45 -10.31
N TYR A 44 21.59 14.52 -10.09
CA TYR A 44 20.83 14.42 -8.84
C TYR A 44 21.44 13.36 -7.91
N LYS A 45 21.51 13.68 -6.60
CA LYS A 45 22.22 12.86 -5.63
C LYS A 45 21.44 11.61 -5.17
N CYS A 46 20.11 11.67 -5.18
CA CYS A 46 19.26 10.56 -4.71
C CYS A 46 18.96 9.63 -5.89
N THR A 47 19.74 8.57 -6.02
CA THR A 47 19.71 7.65 -7.17
C THR A 47 19.18 6.25 -6.85
N LEU A 48 18.86 6.00 -5.56
CA LEU A 48 18.41 4.69 -5.08
C LEU A 48 16.93 4.71 -4.72
N ALA A 49 16.25 3.61 -5.02
CA ALA A 49 14.89 3.32 -4.60
C ALA A 49 14.69 1.80 -4.46
N ALA A 50 13.62 1.39 -3.78
CA ALA A 50 13.18 0.01 -3.71
C ALA A 50 11.99 -0.18 -4.66
N GLU A 51 12.26 -0.37 -5.95
CA GLU A 51 11.27 -0.63 -7.00
C GLU A 51 10.77 -2.08 -6.93
N VAL A 52 9.49 -2.30 -7.17
CA VAL A 52 8.93 -3.65 -7.40
C VAL A 52 9.46 -4.19 -8.73
N LYS A 53 9.96 -5.43 -8.71
CA LYS A 53 10.64 -6.10 -9.83
C LYS A 53 9.82 -7.29 -10.31
N ASP A 54 9.96 -7.63 -11.60
CA ASP A 54 9.38 -8.85 -12.20
C ASP A 54 7.87 -9.01 -11.92
N PHE A 55 7.15 -7.89 -11.87
CA PHE A 55 5.73 -7.85 -11.53
C PHE A 55 4.85 -7.96 -12.76
N ASP A 56 4.05 -9.03 -12.83
CA ASP A 56 3.03 -9.23 -13.83
C ASP A 56 1.61 -9.16 -13.21
N PRO A 57 0.91 -8.03 -13.31
CA PRO A 57 -0.44 -7.92 -12.81
C PRO A 57 -1.45 -8.78 -13.58
N ALA A 58 -1.16 -9.18 -14.83
CA ALA A 58 -2.07 -9.99 -15.63
C ALA A 58 -2.19 -11.43 -15.12
N ALA A 59 -1.27 -11.87 -14.26
CA ALA A 59 -1.40 -13.14 -13.55
C ALA A 59 -2.56 -13.17 -12.53
N ARG A 60 -3.02 -11.99 -12.08
CA ARG A 60 -4.05 -11.87 -11.03
C ARG A 60 -5.26 -11.01 -11.44
N LEU A 61 -5.11 -10.09 -12.39
CA LEU A 61 -6.12 -9.11 -12.75
C LEU A 61 -6.45 -9.16 -14.25
N ASP A 62 -7.68 -8.86 -14.59
CA ASP A 62 -8.07 -8.70 -16.00
C ASP A 62 -7.50 -7.41 -16.62
N LYS A 63 -7.39 -7.42 -17.96
CA LYS A 63 -6.83 -6.30 -18.72
C LYS A 63 -7.56 -4.97 -18.51
N ASN A 64 -8.86 -5.02 -18.18
CA ASN A 64 -9.66 -3.82 -18.02
C ASN A 64 -9.39 -3.17 -16.65
N ALA A 65 -9.27 -3.99 -15.58
CA ALA A 65 -8.86 -3.54 -14.25
C ALA A 65 -7.47 -2.88 -14.31
N ILE A 66 -6.49 -3.52 -14.96
CA ILE A 66 -5.14 -2.97 -15.14
C ILE A 66 -5.18 -1.63 -15.87
N ARG A 67 -5.87 -1.57 -17.02
CA ARG A 67 -5.94 -0.34 -17.84
C ARG A 67 -6.59 0.84 -17.13
N LYS A 68 -7.57 0.58 -16.27
CA LYS A 68 -8.35 1.61 -15.56
C LYS A 68 -7.74 2.04 -14.24
N SER A 69 -6.64 1.44 -13.81
CA SER A 69 -6.00 1.69 -12.52
C SER A 69 -4.65 2.39 -12.65
N ASP A 70 -4.27 3.17 -11.65
CA ASP A 70 -2.88 3.57 -11.43
C ASP A 70 -2.13 2.42 -10.77
N LEU A 71 -0.81 2.46 -10.81
CA LEU A 71 0.06 1.38 -10.31
C LEU A 71 -0.17 1.05 -8.83
N TYR A 72 -0.40 2.07 -7.97
CA TYR A 72 -0.68 1.82 -6.56
C TYR A 72 -1.98 1.04 -6.35
N THR A 73 -3.02 1.31 -7.17
CA THR A 73 -4.27 0.54 -7.13
C THR A 73 -4.06 -0.89 -7.63
N ILE A 74 -3.21 -1.08 -8.65
CA ILE A 74 -2.86 -2.42 -9.16
C ILE A 74 -2.14 -3.23 -8.08
N TYR A 75 -1.18 -2.64 -7.38
CA TYR A 75 -0.51 -3.30 -6.26
C TYR A 75 -1.50 -3.68 -5.15
N ALA A 76 -2.39 -2.76 -4.77
CA ALA A 76 -3.42 -3.04 -3.76
C ALA A 76 -4.32 -4.21 -4.15
N LEU A 77 -4.82 -4.23 -5.39
CA LEU A 77 -5.67 -5.30 -5.90
C LEU A 77 -4.94 -6.65 -5.92
N CYS A 78 -3.68 -6.68 -6.39
CA CYS A 78 -2.91 -7.92 -6.44
C CYS A 78 -2.59 -8.48 -5.04
N ALA A 79 -2.29 -7.61 -4.08
CA ALA A 79 -2.09 -8.02 -2.68
C ALA A 79 -3.42 -8.47 -2.04
N ALA A 80 -4.53 -7.79 -2.36
CA ALA A 80 -5.86 -8.17 -1.86
C ALA A 80 -6.33 -9.51 -2.44
N GLU A 81 -6.05 -9.81 -3.71
CA GLU A 81 -6.35 -11.13 -4.32
C GLU A 81 -5.70 -12.27 -3.53
N GLU A 82 -4.43 -12.12 -3.16
CA GLU A 82 -3.73 -13.12 -2.36
C GLU A 82 -4.33 -13.23 -0.96
N ALA A 83 -4.54 -12.11 -0.26
CA ALA A 83 -5.08 -12.10 1.10
C ALA A 83 -6.50 -12.68 1.17
N VAL A 84 -7.37 -12.28 0.24
CA VAL A 84 -8.76 -12.77 0.16
C VAL A 84 -8.81 -14.23 -0.25
N GLY A 85 -7.98 -14.64 -1.23
CA GLY A 85 -7.84 -16.03 -1.61
C GLY A 85 -7.43 -16.94 -0.46
N MET A 86 -6.45 -16.51 0.35
CA MET A 86 -6.01 -17.21 1.55
C MET A 86 -7.13 -17.30 2.60
N SER A 87 -7.80 -16.19 2.88
CA SER A 87 -8.84 -16.11 3.91
C SER A 87 -10.09 -16.92 3.57
N GLY A 88 -10.45 -17.00 2.29
CA GLY A 88 -11.67 -17.66 1.81
C GLY A 88 -12.97 -17.01 2.31
N ILE A 89 -12.99 -15.69 2.60
CA ILE A 89 -14.19 -15.00 3.14
C ILE A 89 -15.30 -14.82 2.11
N ILE A 90 -14.97 -14.72 0.82
CA ILE A 90 -15.97 -14.47 -0.23
C ILE A 90 -16.94 -15.64 -0.33
N GLY A 91 -18.24 -15.32 -0.27
CA GLY A 91 -19.32 -16.30 -0.23
C GLY A 91 -19.54 -16.98 1.13
N ARG A 92 -18.78 -16.61 2.16
CA ARG A 92 -18.92 -17.10 3.53
C ARG A 92 -19.28 -15.99 4.53
N VAL A 93 -19.06 -14.75 4.16
CA VAL A 93 -19.49 -13.55 4.89
C VAL A 93 -20.47 -12.81 4.00
N ASP A 94 -21.53 -12.25 4.58
CA ASP A 94 -22.46 -11.37 3.85
C ASP A 94 -21.68 -10.20 3.24
N PRO A 95 -21.83 -9.91 1.93
CA PRO A 95 -21.18 -8.77 1.31
C PRO A 95 -21.37 -7.44 2.05
N GLU A 96 -22.51 -7.22 2.70
CA GLU A 96 -22.80 -6.00 3.47
C GLU A 96 -22.00 -5.92 4.78
N GLU A 97 -21.45 -7.05 5.24
CA GLU A 97 -20.58 -7.15 6.42
C GLU A 97 -19.07 -7.27 6.07
N ILE A 98 -18.72 -7.20 4.79
CA ILE A 98 -17.32 -7.13 4.35
C ILE A 98 -16.97 -5.67 4.06
N GLY A 99 -16.13 -5.08 4.87
CA GLY A 99 -15.62 -3.73 4.64
C GLY A 99 -14.24 -3.71 3.98
N VAL A 100 -13.84 -2.54 3.45
CA VAL A 100 -12.55 -2.32 2.78
C VAL A 100 -11.91 -1.03 3.27
N TYR A 101 -10.78 -1.14 3.97
CA TYR A 101 -9.97 0.00 4.41
C TYR A 101 -8.57 -0.12 3.81
N ILE A 102 -8.36 0.46 2.63
CA ILE A 102 -7.05 0.51 1.96
C ILE A 102 -6.67 1.97 1.74
N GLY A 103 -5.55 2.35 2.31
CA GLY A 103 -5.03 3.71 2.21
C GLY A 103 -3.80 3.83 1.33
N SER A 104 -3.51 5.07 0.94
CA SER A 104 -2.28 5.48 0.25
C SER A 104 -1.86 6.84 0.77
N GLY A 105 -0.58 7.09 0.88
CA GLY A 105 -0.04 8.38 1.30
C GLY A 105 -0.26 9.47 0.25
N ILE A 106 -0.12 9.15 -1.02
CA ILE A 106 -0.18 10.11 -2.13
C ILE A 106 -1.22 9.72 -3.20
N GLY A 107 -1.52 8.43 -3.38
CA GLY A 107 -2.45 7.96 -4.41
C GLY A 107 -1.82 7.85 -5.80
N GLY A 108 -2.60 8.10 -6.86
CA GLY A 108 -2.22 7.87 -8.25
C GLY A 108 -1.24 8.89 -8.83
N PHE A 109 -0.07 9.01 -8.23
CA PHE A 109 0.91 10.03 -8.57
C PHE A 109 1.57 9.81 -9.94
N ASN A 110 1.71 8.55 -10.38
CA ASN A 110 2.16 8.25 -11.75
C ASN A 110 1.17 8.81 -12.78
N THR A 111 -0.11 8.58 -12.57
CA THR A 111 -1.17 9.14 -13.43
C THR A 111 -1.16 10.67 -13.40
N PHE A 112 -0.98 11.28 -12.22
CA PHE A 112 -0.88 12.73 -12.10
C PHE A 112 0.27 13.29 -12.94
N CYS A 113 1.48 12.77 -12.78
CA CYS A 113 2.66 13.23 -13.51
C CYS A 113 2.48 13.05 -15.03
N SER A 114 2.04 11.88 -15.49
CA SER A 114 1.89 11.57 -16.90
C SER A 114 0.79 12.40 -17.58
N GLU A 115 -0.35 12.59 -16.92
CA GLU A 115 -1.43 13.40 -17.49
C GLU A 115 -1.14 14.91 -17.45
N HIS A 116 -0.38 15.38 -16.46
CA HIS A 116 0.09 16.76 -16.44
C HIS A 116 1.06 17.03 -17.60
N GLU A 117 2.02 16.14 -17.84
CA GLU A 117 2.90 16.25 -18.99
C GLU A 117 2.13 16.18 -20.32
N ASN A 118 1.17 15.25 -20.43
CA ASN A 118 0.30 15.12 -21.60
C ASN A 118 -0.48 16.42 -21.88
N MET A 119 -1.04 17.02 -20.83
CA MET A 119 -1.75 18.30 -20.93
C MET A 119 -0.85 19.42 -21.44
N LEU A 120 0.37 19.53 -20.89
CA LEU A 120 1.32 20.58 -21.31
C LEU A 120 1.78 20.40 -22.76
N LYS A 121 2.01 19.15 -23.20
CA LYS A 121 2.48 18.84 -24.55
C LYS A 121 1.37 18.90 -25.61
N ASN A 122 0.18 18.43 -25.28
CA ASN A 122 -0.88 18.12 -26.24
C ASN A 122 -2.19 18.88 -26.01
N GLY A 123 -2.28 19.68 -24.94
CA GLY A 123 -3.43 20.50 -24.57
C GLY A 123 -4.50 19.76 -23.76
N ALA A 124 -5.38 20.54 -23.13
CA ALA A 124 -6.38 20.04 -22.16
C ALA A 124 -7.34 18.98 -22.73
N ARG A 125 -7.64 19.01 -24.02
CA ARG A 125 -8.52 18.02 -24.67
C ARG A 125 -7.94 16.62 -24.75
N ARG A 126 -6.65 16.46 -24.47
CA ARG A 126 -5.93 15.18 -24.50
C ARG A 126 -5.80 14.53 -23.13
N VAL A 127 -6.21 15.21 -22.06
CA VAL A 127 -6.27 14.63 -20.73
C VAL A 127 -7.26 13.47 -20.71
N SER A 128 -6.86 12.35 -20.15
CA SER A 128 -7.68 11.13 -20.08
C SER A 128 -8.95 11.37 -19.25
N PRO A 129 -10.14 10.90 -19.69
CA PRO A 129 -11.34 10.91 -18.84
C PRO A 129 -11.20 10.02 -17.60
N GLN A 130 -10.20 9.14 -17.57
CA GLN A 130 -9.86 8.31 -16.41
C GLN A 130 -8.88 9.00 -15.46
N PHE A 131 -8.43 10.24 -15.74
CA PHE A 131 -7.45 10.93 -14.93
C PHE A 131 -7.86 10.98 -13.46
N ILE A 132 -9.00 11.59 -13.16
CA ILE A 132 -9.47 11.75 -11.78
C ILE A 132 -9.73 10.38 -11.11
N PRO A 133 -10.49 9.44 -11.71
CA PRO A 133 -10.70 8.13 -11.11
C PRO A 133 -9.41 7.35 -10.82
N LYS A 134 -8.35 7.53 -11.59
CA LYS A 134 -7.07 6.85 -11.36
C LYS A 134 -6.23 7.54 -10.28
N MET A 135 -6.34 8.87 -10.17
CA MET A 135 -5.44 9.69 -9.38
C MET A 135 -5.87 9.80 -7.91
N ILE A 136 -7.18 9.86 -7.62
CA ILE A 136 -7.66 10.10 -6.25
C ILE A 136 -7.28 8.97 -5.29
N GLY A 137 -6.85 9.36 -4.07
CA GLY A 137 -6.27 8.43 -3.09
C GLY A 137 -7.21 7.37 -2.53
N ASN A 138 -8.53 7.52 -2.68
CA ASN A 138 -9.52 6.55 -2.19
C ASN A 138 -9.87 5.44 -3.21
N ILE A 139 -9.38 5.52 -4.44
CA ILE A 139 -9.83 4.58 -5.48
C ILE A 139 -9.29 3.17 -5.26
N ALA A 140 -8.16 2.98 -4.59
CA ALA A 140 -7.67 1.64 -4.26
C ALA A 140 -8.68 0.90 -3.36
N ALA A 141 -9.21 1.56 -2.32
CA ALA A 141 -10.28 0.99 -1.48
C ALA A 141 -11.54 0.71 -2.29
N GLY A 142 -12.02 1.70 -3.07
CA GLY A 142 -13.22 1.55 -3.90
C GLY A 142 -13.08 0.46 -4.96
N SER A 143 -11.93 0.37 -5.64
CA SER A 143 -11.67 -0.67 -6.64
C SER A 143 -11.63 -2.06 -6.01
N THR A 144 -11.04 -2.20 -4.83
CA THR A 144 -11.02 -3.46 -4.07
C THR A 144 -12.42 -3.87 -3.65
N ALA A 145 -13.24 -2.92 -3.16
CA ALA A 145 -14.63 -3.19 -2.81
C ALA A 145 -15.45 -3.67 -4.02
N ILE A 146 -15.30 -3.01 -5.17
CA ILE A 146 -15.96 -3.43 -6.42
C ILE A 146 -15.50 -4.81 -6.86
N HIS A 147 -14.19 -5.07 -6.79
CA HIS A 147 -13.58 -6.31 -7.26
C HIS A 147 -14.08 -7.54 -6.49
N PHE A 148 -14.22 -7.44 -5.18
CA PHE A 148 -14.69 -8.53 -4.32
C PHE A 148 -16.19 -8.48 -4.01
N GLY A 149 -16.91 -7.47 -4.49
CA GLY A 149 -18.33 -7.29 -4.18
C GLY A 149 -18.59 -6.94 -2.71
N ALA A 150 -17.59 -6.38 -2.01
CA ALA A 150 -17.71 -5.94 -0.61
C ALA A 150 -18.57 -4.68 -0.52
N LYS A 151 -19.61 -4.71 0.30
CA LYS A 151 -20.62 -3.65 0.43
C LYS A 151 -20.68 -3.01 1.82
N GLY A 152 -19.85 -3.47 2.73
CA GLY A 152 -19.67 -2.89 4.05
C GLY A 152 -18.92 -1.55 4.01
N PRO A 153 -18.43 -1.05 5.15
CA PRO A 153 -17.71 0.23 5.22
C PRO A 153 -16.51 0.27 4.28
N CYS A 154 -16.42 1.32 3.43
CA CYS A 154 -15.31 1.48 2.49
C CYS A 154 -14.67 2.86 2.69
N ILE A 155 -13.47 2.90 3.27
CA ILE A 155 -12.78 4.15 3.62
C ILE A 155 -11.31 4.04 3.22
N ALA A 156 -10.76 5.12 2.68
CA ALA A 156 -9.33 5.28 2.48
C ALA A 156 -8.77 6.24 3.54
N HIS A 157 -7.92 5.73 4.39
CA HIS A 157 -7.17 6.54 5.35
C HIS A 157 -5.98 7.19 4.67
N THR A 158 -5.58 8.37 5.12
CA THR A 158 -4.37 9.05 4.69
C THR A 158 -3.70 9.68 5.90
N THR A 159 -2.67 9.04 6.39
CA THR A 159 -1.83 9.48 7.53
C THR A 159 -0.35 9.35 7.17
N ALA A 160 0.00 9.79 5.95
CA ALA A 160 1.35 9.70 5.38
C ALA A 160 1.95 8.29 5.54
N CYS A 161 3.15 8.15 6.12
CA CYS A 161 3.84 6.86 6.29
C CYS A 161 3.08 5.87 7.21
N ALA A 162 2.20 6.36 8.08
CA ALA A 162 1.39 5.54 8.99
C ALA A 162 0.07 5.04 8.37
N THR A 163 -0.23 5.39 7.12
CA THR A 163 -1.52 5.14 6.46
C THR A 163 -1.97 3.68 6.54
N SER A 164 -1.09 2.73 6.21
CA SER A 164 -1.43 1.30 6.26
C SER A 164 -1.72 0.83 7.68
N ALA A 165 -0.92 1.24 8.66
CA ALA A 165 -1.12 0.90 10.06
C ALA A 165 -2.42 1.50 10.59
N THR A 166 -2.75 2.74 10.18
CA THR A 166 -4.03 3.38 10.51
C THR A 166 -5.20 2.61 9.89
N ALA A 167 -5.12 2.24 8.62
CA ALA A 167 -6.18 1.49 7.95
C ALA A 167 -6.45 0.13 8.62
N ILE A 168 -5.40 -0.60 9.00
CA ILE A 168 -5.50 -1.87 9.73
C ILE A 168 -6.09 -1.65 11.12
N GLY A 169 -5.61 -0.63 11.86
CA GLY A 169 -6.08 -0.33 13.20
C GLY A 169 -7.54 0.13 13.25
N GLU A 170 -7.98 0.93 12.29
CA GLU A 170 -9.39 1.33 12.19
C GLU A 170 -10.28 0.18 11.70
N ALA A 171 -9.78 -0.73 10.85
CA ALA A 171 -10.46 -1.96 10.49
C ALA A 171 -10.65 -2.88 11.72
N TYR A 172 -9.61 -3.02 12.55
CA TYR A 172 -9.69 -3.70 13.83
C TYR A 172 -10.80 -3.11 14.72
N ARG A 173 -10.84 -1.78 14.87
CA ARG A 173 -11.90 -1.11 15.64
C ARG A 173 -13.29 -1.34 15.06
N ALA A 174 -13.43 -1.30 13.72
CA ALA A 174 -14.71 -1.54 13.07
C ALA A 174 -15.27 -2.93 13.42
N ILE A 175 -14.44 -3.98 13.40
CA ILE A 175 -14.86 -5.33 13.80
C ILE A 175 -15.13 -5.40 15.31
N GLN A 176 -14.30 -4.76 16.15
CA GLN A 176 -14.49 -4.76 17.60
C GLN A 176 -15.88 -4.23 18.03
N VAL A 177 -16.38 -3.20 17.34
CA VAL A 177 -17.67 -2.60 17.63
C VAL A 177 -18.83 -3.21 16.84
N GLY A 178 -18.57 -4.23 16.00
CA GLY A 178 -19.60 -4.91 15.20
C GLY A 178 -20.08 -4.12 13.98
N ALA A 179 -19.26 -3.18 13.45
CA ALA A 179 -19.58 -2.45 12.23
C ALA A 179 -19.32 -3.27 10.96
N ALA A 180 -18.55 -4.36 11.06
CA ALA A 180 -18.30 -5.34 10.01
C ALA A 180 -17.90 -6.68 10.67
N THR A 181 -18.16 -7.78 9.98
CA THR A 181 -17.70 -9.11 10.37
C THR A 181 -16.30 -9.40 9.81
N ALA A 182 -16.00 -8.90 8.62
CA ALA A 182 -14.67 -9.02 8.00
C ALA A 182 -14.23 -7.71 7.35
N MET A 183 -12.92 -7.49 7.31
CA MET A 183 -12.31 -6.29 6.73
C MET A 183 -11.12 -6.66 5.86
N ILE A 184 -11.12 -6.20 4.62
CA ILE A 184 -9.94 -6.19 3.74
C ILE A 184 -9.23 -4.87 4.00
N CYS A 185 -8.03 -4.91 4.59
CA CYS A 185 -7.38 -3.68 5.06
C CYS A 185 -5.86 -3.68 4.84
N GLY A 186 -5.31 -2.49 4.71
CA GLY A 186 -3.88 -2.30 4.47
C GLY A 186 -3.57 -1.02 3.74
N GLY A 187 -2.51 -1.04 2.92
CA GLY A 187 -2.16 0.10 2.11
C GLY A 187 -1.25 -0.23 0.93
N SER A 188 -1.16 0.74 0.04
CA SER A 188 -0.31 0.64 -1.15
C SER A 188 0.27 1.99 -1.53
N GLU A 189 1.45 1.97 -2.14
CA GLU A 189 2.11 3.15 -2.65
C GLU A 189 2.90 2.83 -3.91
N ALA A 190 2.90 3.76 -4.89
CA ALA A 190 3.66 3.63 -6.13
C ALA A 190 4.15 5.01 -6.59
N THR A 191 4.93 5.70 -5.76
CA THR A 191 5.30 7.11 -5.96
C THR A 191 6.76 7.32 -6.37
N ILE A 192 7.46 6.28 -6.82
CA ILE A 192 8.82 6.42 -7.36
C ILE A 192 8.73 7.07 -8.74
N THR A 193 8.69 8.40 -8.74
CA THR A 193 8.64 9.27 -9.93
C THR A 193 9.70 10.35 -9.84
N PRO A 194 10.13 10.96 -10.97
CA PRO A 194 11.09 12.07 -10.95
C PRO A 194 10.68 13.20 -10.00
N LEU A 195 9.40 13.57 -10.03
CA LEU A 195 8.87 14.67 -9.21
C LEU A 195 8.88 14.34 -7.72
N ALA A 196 8.51 13.12 -7.33
CA ALA A 196 8.52 12.72 -5.92
C ALA A 196 9.95 12.56 -5.37
N VAL A 197 10.84 11.96 -6.16
CA VAL A 197 12.26 11.84 -5.78
C VAL A 197 12.90 13.23 -5.61
N ALA A 198 12.63 14.16 -6.54
CA ALA A 198 13.11 15.53 -6.43
C ALA A 198 12.48 16.26 -5.22
N GLY A 199 11.18 16.09 -4.97
CA GLY A 199 10.49 16.70 -3.85
C GLY A 199 11.07 16.28 -2.51
N PHE A 200 11.15 14.97 -2.24
CA PHE A 200 11.72 14.44 -1.00
C PHE A 200 13.23 14.71 -0.89
N GLY A 201 13.97 14.66 -2.00
CA GLY A 201 15.40 14.93 -2.00
C GLY A 201 15.72 16.40 -1.69
N ASN A 202 14.93 17.35 -2.23
CA ASN A 202 15.10 18.78 -1.93
C ASN A 202 14.73 19.13 -0.46
N MET A 203 13.86 18.33 0.15
CA MET A 203 13.63 18.38 1.61
C MET A 203 14.79 17.80 2.44
N GLN A 204 15.83 17.27 1.79
CA GLN A 204 16.94 16.54 2.41
C GLN A 204 16.47 15.31 3.23
N ALA A 205 15.35 14.72 2.83
CA ALA A 205 14.77 13.56 3.51
C ALA A 205 15.27 12.23 2.95
N LEU A 206 15.80 12.21 1.71
CA LEU A 206 16.29 10.99 1.08
C LEU A 206 17.77 10.75 1.34
N SER A 207 18.13 9.47 1.43
CA SER A 207 19.51 9.02 1.45
C SER A 207 20.23 9.39 0.15
N THR A 208 21.44 9.90 0.28
CA THR A 208 22.36 10.19 -0.83
C THR A 208 23.42 9.10 -1.00
N ALA A 209 23.28 7.97 -0.31
CA ALA A 209 24.16 6.83 -0.47
C ALA A 209 24.12 6.31 -1.90
N THR A 210 25.25 5.78 -2.35
CA THR A 210 25.40 5.13 -3.67
C THR A 210 25.45 3.62 -3.56
N ASP A 211 25.71 3.10 -2.36
CA ASP A 211 25.70 1.68 -2.04
C ASP A 211 24.31 1.30 -1.49
N PRO A 212 23.56 0.41 -2.16
CA PRO A 212 22.26 -0.06 -1.71
C PRO A 212 22.27 -0.65 -0.30
N ASP A 213 23.35 -1.34 0.09
CA ASP A 213 23.44 -2.00 1.39
C ASP A 213 23.76 -1.02 2.54
N ALA A 214 24.18 0.21 2.21
CA ALA A 214 24.42 1.30 3.16
C ALA A 214 23.39 2.45 3.05
N ALA A 215 22.32 2.28 2.28
CA ALA A 215 21.39 3.36 1.99
C ALA A 215 20.30 3.56 3.05
N SER A 216 19.83 2.48 3.70
CA SER A 216 18.82 2.52 4.75
C SER A 216 19.40 1.94 6.03
N LEU A 217 19.71 2.82 7.00
CA LEU A 217 20.44 2.48 8.22
C LEU A 217 19.68 2.96 9.46
N PRO A 218 18.49 2.37 9.76
CA PRO A 218 17.68 2.78 10.90
C PRO A 218 18.48 2.61 12.20
N PHE A 219 18.45 3.64 13.08
CA PHE A 219 19.16 3.73 14.36
C PHE A 219 20.70 3.79 14.28
N ASP A 220 21.31 3.63 13.10
CA ASP A 220 22.77 3.76 12.94
C ASP A 220 23.21 5.23 12.97
N LYS A 221 24.40 5.49 13.49
CA LYS A 221 25.00 6.85 13.53
C LYS A 221 25.25 7.41 12.12
N ARG A 222 25.46 6.54 11.13
CA ARG A 222 25.71 6.89 9.71
C ARG A 222 24.43 7.14 8.91
N ARG A 223 23.25 6.99 9.50
CA ARG A 223 21.97 7.19 8.78
C ARG A 223 21.90 8.57 8.14
N GLY A 224 21.43 8.65 6.91
CA GLY A 224 21.44 9.89 6.13
C GLY A 224 20.15 10.10 5.31
N GLY A 225 18.99 9.78 5.88
CA GLY A 225 17.71 9.86 5.20
C GLY A 225 17.11 8.48 4.90
N PHE A 226 15.94 8.46 4.29
CA PHE A 226 15.26 7.22 3.92
C PHE A 226 15.43 6.90 2.41
N VAL A 227 15.10 5.69 2.00
CA VAL A 227 15.01 5.28 0.60
C VAL A 227 13.54 5.06 0.25
N MET A 228 13.07 5.68 -0.83
CA MET A 228 11.70 5.46 -1.29
C MET A 228 11.48 4.02 -1.71
N GLY A 229 10.37 3.44 -1.28
CA GLY A 229 9.91 2.13 -1.69
C GLY A 229 8.51 2.20 -2.29
N GLU A 230 8.11 1.13 -2.96
CA GLU A 230 6.76 0.95 -3.47
C GLU A 230 6.26 -0.46 -3.20
N GLY A 231 4.95 -0.66 -3.31
CA GLY A 231 4.32 -1.95 -3.10
C GLY A 231 2.98 -1.85 -2.40
N ALA A 232 2.48 -2.99 -1.92
CA ALA A 232 1.27 -3.10 -1.13
C ALA A 232 1.40 -4.21 -0.09
N GLY A 233 0.70 -4.03 1.04
CA GLY A 233 0.44 -5.06 2.03
C GLY A 233 -1.02 -5.03 2.43
N VAL A 234 -1.69 -6.16 2.35
CA VAL A 234 -3.12 -6.30 2.64
C VAL A 234 -3.33 -7.48 3.58
N LEU A 235 -4.16 -7.26 4.58
CA LEU A 235 -4.64 -8.28 5.51
C LEU A 235 -6.15 -8.44 5.36
N VAL A 236 -6.64 -9.65 5.65
CA VAL A 236 -8.04 -9.88 5.96
C VAL A 236 -8.15 -10.06 7.47
N LEU A 237 -8.87 -9.14 8.12
CA LEU A 237 -9.27 -9.23 9.51
C LEU A 237 -10.69 -9.79 9.58
N GLU A 238 -10.95 -10.58 10.61
CA GLU A 238 -12.23 -11.24 10.80
C GLU A 238 -12.59 -11.33 12.28
N GLU A 239 -13.87 -11.30 12.58
CA GLU A 239 -14.39 -11.56 13.91
C GLU A 239 -14.04 -13.00 14.31
N TYR A 240 -13.54 -13.20 15.53
CA TYR A 240 -12.97 -14.47 15.99
C TYR A 240 -13.98 -15.63 15.98
N GLU A 241 -15.17 -15.42 16.55
CA GLU A 241 -16.19 -16.49 16.65
C GLU A 241 -16.70 -16.87 15.25
N HIS A 242 -16.83 -15.89 14.34
CA HIS A 242 -17.16 -16.17 12.95
C HIS A 242 -16.06 -16.98 12.26
N ALA A 243 -14.79 -16.59 12.41
CA ALA A 243 -13.65 -17.31 11.84
C ALA A 243 -13.59 -18.76 12.33
N VAL A 244 -13.77 -18.98 13.63
CA VAL A 244 -13.81 -20.33 14.24
C VAL A 244 -14.99 -21.13 13.71
N ALA A 245 -16.19 -20.53 13.68
CA ALA A 245 -17.41 -21.23 13.25
C ALA A 245 -17.34 -21.71 11.79
N ARG A 246 -16.66 -20.96 10.90
CA ARG A 246 -16.47 -21.38 9.51
C ARG A 246 -15.23 -22.25 9.27
N GLY A 247 -14.42 -22.49 10.31
CA GLY A 247 -13.19 -23.28 10.23
C GLY A 247 -12.06 -22.58 9.47
N ALA A 248 -11.95 -21.26 9.63
CA ALA A 248 -10.86 -20.48 9.03
C ALA A 248 -9.52 -20.83 9.66
N GLU A 249 -8.45 -20.79 8.87
CA GLU A 249 -7.10 -20.75 9.39
C GLU A 249 -6.85 -19.37 10.03
N ILE A 250 -6.47 -19.35 11.29
CA ILE A 250 -6.17 -18.14 12.05
C ILE A 250 -4.65 -17.98 12.11
N LEU A 251 -4.14 -16.93 11.44
CA LEU A 251 -2.71 -16.64 11.38
C LEU A 251 -2.22 -15.93 12.64
N ALA A 252 -3.03 -15.00 13.17
CA ALA A 252 -2.72 -14.22 14.36
C ALA A 252 -3.98 -13.60 14.95
N GLU A 253 -3.91 -13.12 16.19
CA GLU A 253 -4.91 -12.26 16.80
C GLU A 253 -4.38 -10.82 16.91
N VAL A 254 -5.20 -9.84 16.52
CA VAL A 254 -4.89 -8.43 16.72
C VAL A 254 -5.39 -8.03 18.11
N VAL A 255 -4.46 -7.76 19.02
CA VAL A 255 -4.77 -7.55 20.44
C VAL A 255 -4.81 -6.08 20.86
N GLY A 256 -4.43 -5.15 19.98
CA GLY A 256 -4.47 -3.74 20.29
C GLY A 256 -4.06 -2.84 19.14
N TYR A 257 -4.51 -1.59 19.25
CA TYR A 257 -4.16 -0.50 18.34
C TYR A 257 -4.13 0.82 19.10
N GLY A 258 -3.13 1.64 18.82
CA GLY A 258 -3.01 2.98 19.37
C GLY A 258 -2.60 3.98 18.29
N THR A 259 -3.09 5.22 18.43
CA THR A 259 -2.72 6.34 17.56
C THR A 259 -2.63 7.61 18.39
N THR A 260 -1.59 8.41 18.15
CA THR A 260 -1.33 9.67 18.81
C THR A 260 -0.81 10.70 17.82
N CYS A 261 -0.74 11.96 18.24
CA CYS A 261 -0.15 13.05 17.48
C CYS A 261 0.73 13.86 18.42
N ASP A 262 1.96 14.18 18.00
CA ASP A 262 2.89 15.02 18.78
C ASP A 262 2.56 16.52 18.69
N ALA A 263 1.83 16.94 17.65
CA ALA A 263 1.38 18.31 17.40
C ALA A 263 2.52 19.36 17.42
N GLN A 264 3.74 18.93 17.04
CA GLN A 264 4.95 19.72 17.14
C GLN A 264 5.32 20.43 15.84
N HIS A 265 5.55 19.67 14.76
CA HIS A 265 6.05 20.21 13.50
C HIS A 265 5.47 19.41 12.32
N ILE A 266 5.40 20.03 11.12
CA ILE A 266 4.78 19.39 9.94
C ILE A 266 5.57 18.17 9.43
N THR A 267 6.88 18.13 9.65
CA THR A 267 7.75 17.05 9.13
C THR A 267 8.73 16.48 10.16
N ALA A 268 9.05 17.22 11.22
CA ALA A 268 10.00 16.77 12.24
C ALA A 268 9.27 16.22 13.47
N PRO A 269 9.69 15.06 14.00
CA PRO A 269 9.12 14.52 15.24
C PRO A 269 9.49 15.42 16.43
N ASP A 270 8.72 15.33 17.52
CA ASP A 270 9.03 15.97 18.78
C ASP A 270 10.39 15.46 19.30
N PRO A 271 11.30 16.35 19.70
CA PRO A 271 12.61 15.96 20.19
C PRO A 271 12.63 15.42 21.62
N THR A 272 11.51 15.48 22.37
CA THR A 272 11.42 15.09 23.80
C THR A 272 10.93 13.67 24.04
#